data_af071a02d17d025117ea5848195d33b2
#
_entry.id   af071a02d17d025117ea5848195d33b2
#
_cell.length_a   1.000
_cell.length_b   1.000
_cell.length_c   1.000
_cell.angle_alpha   90.00
_cell.angle_beta   90.00
_cell.angle_gamma   90.00
#
_symmetry.space_group_name_H-M   'P 1'
#
loop_
_entity.id
_entity.type
_entity.pdbx_description
1 polymer ?
#
loop_
_entity_poly.entity_id
_entity_poly.type
_entity_poly.pdbx_seq_one_letter_code
_entity_poly.pdbx_strand_id
1 'polypeptide(L)'
;MRSRYVAYVLELEPYLLATWHSTTRPASLEFDKEEKTRWLGLTIKRDEVQDEDHATVEFVARYKIGGRAYRLHETSRFVREEGRWFYVDGDVQA
;
A
#
# COMPACT_ATOMS: atom_id res chain seq x y z
N MET A 1 -0.08 -0.93 7.54
CA MET A 1 0.74 -0.99 6.32
C MET A 1 1.24 -2.39 5.99
N ARG A 2 1.78 -3.11 6.96
CA ARG A 2 2.31 -4.47 6.72
C ARG A 2 1.27 -5.43 6.16
N SER A 3 0.03 -5.38 6.66
CA SER A 3 -1.05 -6.23 6.15
C SER A 3 -1.38 -5.94 4.70
N ARG A 4 -1.33 -4.67 4.29
CA ARG A 4 -1.54 -4.29 2.90
C ARG A 4 -0.40 -4.76 2.01
N TYR A 5 0.85 -4.69 2.49
CA TYR A 5 1.99 -5.23 1.75
C TYR A 5 1.82 -6.72 1.49
N VAL A 6 1.46 -7.49 2.53
CA VAL A 6 1.21 -8.94 2.39
C VAL A 6 0.06 -9.17 1.41
N ALA A 7 -0.98 -8.34 1.46
CA ALA A 7 -2.12 -8.46 0.54
C ALA A 7 -1.71 -8.21 -0.91
N TYR A 8 -0.78 -7.28 -1.18
CA TYR A 8 -0.22 -7.10 -2.51
C TYR A 8 0.61 -8.31 -2.94
N VAL A 9 1.43 -8.85 -2.05
CA VAL A 9 2.25 -10.04 -2.34
C VAL A 9 1.36 -11.22 -2.73
N LEU A 10 0.24 -11.40 -2.04
CA LEU A 10 -0.70 -12.50 -2.27
C LEU A 10 -1.80 -12.16 -3.27
N GLU A 11 -1.80 -10.94 -3.81
CA GLU A 11 -2.82 -10.44 -4.75
C GLU A 11 -4.25 -10.56 -4.20
N LEU A 12 -4.44 -10.15 -2.94
CA LEU A 12 -5.73 -10.20 -2.26
C LEU A 12 -6.54 -8.94 -2.56
N GLU A 13 -7.09 -8.85 -3.75
CA GLU A 13 -7.87 -7.69 -4.20
C GLU A 13 -9.02 -7.33 -3.25
N PRO A 14 -9.88 -8.27 -2.80
CA PRO A 14 -10.98 -7.91 -1.90
C PRO A 14 -10.50 -7.23 -0.60
N TYR A 15 -9.40 -7.70 -0.02
CA TYR A 15 -8.83 -7.09 1.17
C TYR A 15 -8.31 -5.70 0.90
N LEU A 16 -7.59 -5.51 -0.20
CA LEU A 16 -7.03 -4.21 -0.58
C LEU A 16 -8.14 -3.19 -0.82
N LEU A 17 -9.21 -3.57 -1.51
CA LEU A 17 -10.36 -2.71 -1.76
C LEU A 17 -11.14 -2.42 -0.47
N ALA A 18 -11.32 -3.41 0.40
CA ALA A 18 -12.04 -3.25 1.66
C ALA A 18 -11.30 -2.32 2.64
N THR A 19 -9.97 -2.24 2.56
CA THR A 19 -9.15 -1.37 3.40
C THR A 19 -8.75 -0.07 2.72
N TRP A 20 -9.33 0.23 1.57
CA TRP A 20 -9.12 1.46 0.82
C TRP A 20 -10.30 2.38 1.06
N HIS A 21 -10.04 3.63 1.43
CA HIS A 21 -11.12 4.58 1.73
C HIS A 21 -12.00 4.81 0.50
N SER A 22 -13.31 4.88 0.71
CA SER A 22 -14.30 4.96 -0.37
C SER A 22 -14.10 6.18 -1.28
N THR A 23 -13.57 7.28 -0.76
CA THR A 23 -13.35 8.52 -1.54
C THR A 23 -12.31 8.35 -2.64
N THR A 24 -11.36 7.43 -2.48
CA THR A 24 -10.26 7.22 -3.44
C THR A 24 -10.19 5.79 -3.96
N ARG A 25 -11.08 4.93 -3.50
CA ARG A 25 -11.08 3.50 -3.86
C ARG A 25 -11.33 3.31 -5.35
N PRO A 26 -10.44 2.60 -6.07
CA PRO A 26 -10.70 2.24 -7.46
C PRO A 26 -11.79 1.16 -7.54
N ALA A 27 -12.41 1.02 -8.72
CA ALA A 27 -13.44 0.01 -8.91
C ALA A 27 -12.86 -1.41 -8.85
N SER A 28 -11.64 -1.57 -9.35
CA SER A 28 -10.93 -2.86 -9.33
C SER A 28 -9.43 -2.63 -9.36
N LEU A 29 -8.67 -3.66 -8.98
CA LEU A 29 -7.22 -3.69 -9.11
C LEU A 29 -6.87 -4.70 -10.19
N GLU A 30 -6.08 -4.27 -11.17
CA GLU A 30 -5.63 -5.15 -12.24
C GLU A 30 -4.22 -5.64 -11.93
N PHE A 31 -4.11 -6.92 -11.60
CA PHE A 31 -2.81 -7.57 -11.42
C PHE A 31 -2.38 -8.16 -12.76
N ASP A 32 -1.17 -7.82 -13.20
CA ASP A 32 -0.62 -8.36 -14.42
C ASP A 32 -0.33 -9.85 -14.25
N LYS A 33 -0.97 -10.67 -15.07
CA LYS A 33 -0.82 -12.13 -15.03
C LYS A 33 0.37 -12.62 -15.87
N GLU A 34 0.81 -11.81 -16.83
CA GLU A 34 1.93 -12.17 -17.71
C GLU A 34 3.28 -11.79 -17.09
N GLU A 35 3.35 -10.60 -16.50
CA GLU A 35 4.55 -10.14 -15.79
C GLU A 35 4.22 -9.92 -14.33
N LYS A 36 4.36 -10.97 -13.51
CA LYS A 36 4.08 -10.87 -12.08
C LYS A 36 5.14 -10.06 -11.36
N THR A 37 4.67 -9.16 -10.50
CA THR A 37 5.54 -8.45 -9.58
C THR A 37 6.04 -9.41 -8.51
N ARG A 38 7.34 -9.51 -8.36
CA ARG A 38 7.97 -10.28 -7.31
C ARG A 38 8.42 -9.34 -6.20
N TRP A 39 7.75 -9.36 -5.09
CA TRP A 39 8.05 -8.50 -3.95
C TRP A 39 9.29 -9.02 -3.21
N LEU A 40 10.27 -8.15 -2.98
CA LEU A 40 11.56 -8.51 -2.38
C LEU A 40 11.69 -8.09 -0.93
N GLY A 41 10.97 -7.04 -0.52
CA GLY A 41 11.03 -6.59 0.85
C GLY A 41 10.34 -5.27 1.08
N LEU A 42 10.07 -5.00 2.35
CA LEU A 42 9.43 -3.77 2.82
C LEU A 42 10.24 -3.22 3.99
N THR A 43 10.55 -1.93 3.93
CA THR A 43 11.18 -1.20 5.04
C THR A 43 10.27 -0.05 5.43
N ILE A 44 9.82 -0.04 6.68
CA ILE A 44 9.06 1.08 7.24
C ILE A 44 10.09 2.11 7.72
N LYS A 45 10.05 3.32 7.14
CA LYS A 45 10.95 4.41 7.49
C LYS A 45 10.41 5.25 8.63
N ARG A 46 9.10 5.50 8.63
CA ARG A 46 8.45 6.37 9.59
C ARG A 46 6.97 5.98 9.71
N ASP A 47 6.48 5.97 10.93
CA ASP A 47 5.09 5.69 11.24
C ASP A 47 4.64 6.77 12.22
N GLU A 48 3.75 7.68 11.77
CA GLU A 48 3.29 8.80 12.57
C GLU A 48 1.78 8.84 12.66
N VAL A 49 1.27 8.91 13.89
CA VAL A 49 -0.14 9.18 14.15
C VAL A 49 -0.26 10.69 14.41
N GLN A 50 -0.98 11.42 13.54
CA GLN A 50 -1.17 12.84 13.67
C GLN A 50 -2.24 13.18 14.71
N ASP A 51 -3.33 12.39 14.72
CA ASP A 51 -4.42 12.51 15.70
C ASP A 51 -5.14 11.16 15.78
N GLU A 52 -6.32 11.14 16.45
CA GLU A 52 -7.07 9.90 16.65
C GLU A 52 -7.50 9.21 15.35
N ASP A 53 -7.66 9.99 14.27
CA ASP A 53 -8.25 9.50 13.02
C ASP A 53 -7.33 9.62 11.81
N HIS A 54 -6.11 10.14 11.97
CA HIS A 54 -5.17 10.35 10.86
C HIS A 54 -3.79 9.83 11.19
N ALA A 55 -3.20 9.12 10.23
CA ALA A 55 -1.84 8.60 10.34
C ALA A 55 -1.16 8.60 8.97
N THR A 56 0.17 8.67 8.99
CA THR A 56 0.99 8.49 7.80
C THR A 56 2.04 7.42 8.04
N VAL A 57 2.39 6.71 6.96
CA VAL A 57 3.46 5.72 6.98
C VAL A 57 4.37 5.99 5.79
N GLU A 58 5.64 6.23 6.06
CA GLU A 58 6.68 6.32 5.04
C GLU A 58 7.37 4.97 4.93
N PHE A 59 7.47 4.43 3.72
CA PHE A 59 8.06 3.12 3.51
C PHE A 59 8.81 3.05 2.18
N VAL A 60 9.68 2.04 2.09
CA VAL A 60 10.33 1.64 0.84
C VAL A 60 9.98 0.18 0.59
N ALA A 61 9.41 -0.10 -0.57
CA ALA A 61 9.17 -1.45 -1.04
C ALA A 61 10.09 -1.74 -2.22
N ARG A 62 10.67 -2.95 -2.23
CA ARG A 62 11.51 -3.40 -3.34
C ARG A 62 10.83 -4.54 -4.05
N TYR A 63 10.89 -4.52 -5.38
CA TYR A 63 10.24 -5.55 -6.19
C TYR A 63 10.96 -5.73 -7.51
N LYS A 64 10.65 -6.84 -8.19
CA LYS A 64 11.15 -7.14 -9.54
C LYS A 64 9.99 -7.40 -10.48
N ILE A 65 10.13 -6.91 -11.70
CA ILE A 65 9.22 -7.22 -12.81
C ILE A 65 10.10 -7.57 -14.00
N GLY A 66 9.88 -8.76 -14.59
CA GLY A 66 10.63 -9.20 -15.75
C GLY A 66 12.15 -9.24 -15.54
N GLY A 67 12.59 -9.61 -14.33
CA GLY A 67 14.02 -9.65 -13.99
C GLY A 67 14.65 -8.29 -13.66
N ARG A 68 13.90 -7.21 -13.75
CA ARG A 68 14.37 -5.86 -13.44
C ARG A 68 13.92 -5.44 -12.06
N ALA A 69 14.84 -4.93 -11.25
CA ALA A 69 14.56 -4.50 -9.89
C ALA A 69 14.08 -3.05 -9.83
N TYR A 70 13.11 -2.79 -8.96
CA TYR A 70 12.54 -1.47 -8.73
C TYR A 70 12.46 -1.19 -7.24
N ARG A 71 12.33 0.09 -6.93
CA ARG A 71 12.17 0.58 -5.56
C ARG A 71 11.03 1.59 -5.55
N LEU A 72 10.03 1.36 -4.67
CA LEU A 72 8.95 2.30 -4.44
C LEU A 72 9.16 2.95 -3.08
N HIS A 73 9.29 4.27 -3.05
CA HIS A 73 9.36 5.05 -1.82
C HIS A 73 8.12 5.93 -1.76
N GLU A 74 7.28 5.70 -0.78
CA GLU A 74 5.98 6.38 -0.66
C GLU A 74 5.72 6.78 0.79
N THR A 75 5.03 7.90 0.97
CA THR A 75 4.40 8.26 2.23
C THR A 75 2.90 8.14 2.04
N SER A 76 2.31 7.15 2.69
CA SER A 76 0.88 6.83 2.59
C SER A 76 0.09 7.51 3.69
N ARG A 77 -1.10 7.98 3.35
CA ARG A 77 -2.04 8.59 4.29
C ARG A 77 -3.17 7.62 4.60
N PHE A 78 -3.49 7.52 5.89
CA PHE A 78 -4.55 6.65 6.41
C PHE A 78 -5.51 7.47 7.24
N VAL A 79 -6.79 7.09 7.21
CA VAL A 79 -7.81 7.63 8.10
C VAL A 79 -8.48 6.49 8.86
N ARG A 80 -8.95 6.80 10.07
CA ARG A 80 -9.72 5.86 10.87
C ARG A 80 -11.18 6.28 10.87
N GLU A 81 -12.06 5.33 10.54
CA GLU A 81 -13.51 5.52 10.58
C GLU A 81 -14.13 4.29 11.23
N GLU A 82 -14.98 4.51 12.21
CA GLU A 82 -15.65 3.43 12.95
C GLU A 82 -14.66 2.38 13.51
N GLY A 83 -13.53 2.87 14.01
CA GLY A 83 -12.51 2.02 14.61
C GLY A 83 -11.62 1.27 13.62
N ARG A 84 -11.76 1.52 12.34
CA ARG A 84 -10.98 0.87 11.28
C ARG A 84 -10.11 1.86 10.54
N TRP A 85 -8.88 1.44 10.21
CA TRP A 85 -7.96 2.24 9.41
C TRP A 85 -8.13 1.93 7.93
N PHE A 86 -8.21 3.00 7.11
CA PHE A 86 -8.33 2.90 5.66
C PHE A 86 -7.19 3.67 5.00
N TYR A 87 -6.62 3.07 3.95
CA TYR A 87 -5.69 3.76 3.08
C TYR A 87 -6.45 4.80 2.25
N VAL A 88 -5.94 6.01 2.17
CA VAL A 88 -6.56 7.08 1.37
C VAL A 88 -5.77 7.30 0.09
N ASP A 89 -4.53 7.73 0.22
CA ASP A 89 -3.63 8.03 -0.89
C ASP A 89 -2.19 8.08 -0.40
N GLY A 90 -1.28 8.40 -1.28
CA GLY A 90 0.12 8.55 -0.91
C GLY A 90 0.89 9.41 -1.89
N ASP A 91 2.05 9.89 -1.42
CA ASP A 91 3.00 10.64 -2.23
C ASP A 91 4.20 9.73 -2.54
N VAL A 92 4.42 9.48 -3.82
CA VAL A 92 5.58 8.70 -4.27
C VAL A 92 6.77 9.65 -4.39
N GLN A 93 7.89 9.24 -3.79
CA GLN A 93 9.13 10.01 -3.81
C GLN A 93 10.09 9.42 -4.84
N ALA A 94 10.72 10.29 -5.57
CA ALA A 94 11.70 9.90 -6.58
C ALA A 94 13.01 9.42 -5.96
#